data_141ce18501eccb0e00ea6372390e4a56
#
_entry.id   141ce18501eccb0e00ea6372390e4a56
#
_cell.length_a   1.000
_cell.length_b   1.000
_cell.length_c   1.000
_cell.angle_alpha   90.00
_cell.angle_beta   90.00
_cell.angle_gamma   90.00
#
_symmetry.space_group_name_H-M   'P 1'
#
loop_
_entity.id
_entity.type
_entity.pdbx_description
1 polymer ?
#
loop_
_entity_poly.entity_id
_entity_poly.type
_entity_poly.pdbx_seq_one_letter_code
_entity_poly.pdbx_strand_id
1 'polypeptide(L)'
;RHTEELSIITFSSSPNHMPIIRASTDADMPAITAIYSHHVLTGTGTFEIDPPTLAEMTARRADVLGKGLPYLVVAEGADVLGYAYCNWFKPRPAYRFSAEDSIYMAPQAAGKGLGRALLAELMRQAETAGVRKLLAVIGDSGNAGSIGVHRTAGFQPVGILKSTGWKFGRWLDVVLMDCAIGMGDSSAPADR
;
A
#
# COMPACT_ATOMS: atom_id res chain seq x y z
N ARG A 1 46.25 11.38 42.10
CA ARG A 1 44.96 12.05 41.76
C ARG A 1 44.65 11.70 40.32
N HIS A 2 43.77 10.71 40.13
CA HIS A 2 43.16 10.40 38.81
C HIS A 2 41.85 11.14 38.74
N THR A 3 41.73 12.04 37.79
CA THR A 3 40.46 12.65 37.38
C THR A 3 39.81 11.78 36.32
N GLU A 4 38.71 11.11 36.67
CA GLU A 4 37.85 10.43 35.71
C GLU A 4 37.02 11.49 34.96
N GLU A 5 37.20 11.55 33.65
CA GLU A 5 36.34 12.30 32.76
C GLU A 5 35.03 11.47 32.53
N LEU A 6 33.95 11.99 33.07
CA LEU A 6 32.61 11.51 32.79
C LEU A 6 32.21 11.93 31.38
N SER A 7 32.24 10.98 30.43
CA SER A 7 31.65 11.16 29.11
C SER A 7 30.15 11.28 29.23
N ILE A 8 29.59 12.47 29.03
CA ILE A 8 28.15 12.70 28.91
C ILE A 8 27.72 12.21 27.55
N ILE A 9 27.03 11.05 27.53
CA ILE A 9 26.31 10.56 26.33
C ILE A 9 25.08 11.43 26.20
N THR A 10 25.12 12.40 25.31
CA THR A 10 23.93 13.16 24.90
C THR A 10 23.09 12.26 23.98
N PHE A 11 21.98 11.73 24.48
CA PHE A 11 20.93 11.17 23.65
C PHE A 11 20.31 12.31 22.84
N SER A 12 20.62 12.35 21.54
CA SER A 12 19.91 13.21 20.60
C SER A 12 18.48 12.68 20.46
N SER A 13 17.56 13.32 21.16
CA SER A 13 16.13 13.13 20.90
C SER A 13 15.85 13.72 19.51
N SER A 14 15.64 12.87 18.54
CA SER A 14 15.14 13.28 17.22
C SER A 14 13.88 14.13 17.41
N PRO A 15 13.73 15.26 16.69
CA PRO A 15 12.50 16.04 16.76
C PRO A 15 11.34 15.15 16.38
N ASN A 16 10.28 15.20 17.17
CA ASN A 16 9.06 14.41 16.99
C ASN A 16 8.39 14.82 15.68
N HIS A 17 8.75 14.16 14.57
CA HIS A 17 8.19 14.42 13.26
C HIS A 17 6.87 13.68 13.17
N MET A 18 5.77 14.42 12.97
CA MET A 18 4.48 13.79 12.71
C MET A 18 4.53 13.06 11.35
N PRO A 19 3.94 11.85 11.26
CA PRO A 19 3.86 11.15 9.98
C PRO A 19 3.13 11.99 8.93
N ILE A 20 3.71 12.05 7.73
CA ILE A 20 3.13 12.74 6.58
C ILE A 20 2.87 11.74 5.45
N ILE A 21 1.83 11.98 4.67
CA ILE A 21 1.54 11.23 3.45
C ILE A 21 1.93 12.10 2.26
N ARG A 22 2.72 11.57 1.35
CA ARG A 22 3.22 12.26 0.17
C ARG A 22 3.42 11.34 -1.02
N ALA A 23 3.59 11.90 -2.19
CA ALA A 23 4.07 11.14 -3.34
C ALA A 23 5.42 10.48 -3.04
N SER A 24 5.60 9.27 -3.51
CA SER A 24 6.87 8.56 -3.39
C SER A 24 7.95 9.17 -4.30
N THR A 25 9.18 9.08 -3.87
CA THR A 25 10.37 9.47 -4.63
C THR A 25 11.29 8.27 -4.87
N ASP A 26 12.30 8.43 -5.72
CA ASP A 26 13.28 7.36 -5.96
C ASP A 26 14.07 7.01 -4.69
N ALA A 27 14.26 8.00 -3.81
CA ALA A 27 14.93 7.78 -2.52
C ALA A 27 14.14 6.87 -1.56
N ASP A 28 12.83 6.73 -1.74
CA ASP A 28 11.98 5.84 -0.92
C ASP A 28 12.08 4.38 -1.35
N MET A 29 12.55 4.09 -2.57
CA MET A 29 12.49 2.74 -3.15
C MET A 29 13.21 1.67 -2.35
N PRO A 30 14.37 1.91 -1.72
CA PRO A 30 14.99 0.91 -0.84
C PRO A 30 14.08 0.50 0.33
N ALA A 31 13.45 1.48 0.99
CA ALA A 31 12.54 1.23 2.10
C ALA A 31 11.24 0.54 1.65
N ILE A 32 10.65 0.98 0.53
CA ILE A 32 9.49 0.34 -0.09
C ILE A 32 9.78 -1.13 -0.43
N THR A 33 10.94 -1.40 -1.02
CA THR A 33 11.37 -2.76 -1.36
C THR A 33 11.53 -3.62 -0.11
N ALA A 34 12.12 -3.08 0.96
CA ALA A 34 12.27 -3.79 2.22
C ALA A 34 10.91 -4.12 2.87
N ILE A 35 9.97 -3.16 2.87
CA ILE A 35 8.61 -3.38 3.37
C ILE A 35 7.93 -4.49 2.57
N TYR A 36 7.97 -4.44 1.24
CA TYR A 36 7.34 -5.46 0.40
C TYR A 36 7.98 -6.84 0.59
N SER A 37 9.30 -6.91 0.63
CA SER A 37 10.05 -8.15 0.87
C SER A 37 9.67 -8.80 2.20
N HIS A 38 9.47 -8.01 3.25
CA HIS A 38 8.95 -8.53 4.52
C HIS A 38 7.59 -9.20 4.34
N HIS A 39 6.65 -8.56 3.64
CA HIS A 39 5.32 -9.14 3.40
C HIS A 39 5.36 -10.36 2.48
N VAL A 40 6.28 -10.43 1.53
CA VAL A 40 6.50 -11.63 0.69
C VAL A 40 6.97 -12.79 1.55
N LEU A 41 7.94 -12.57 2.43
CA LEU A 41 8.57 -13.63 3.21
C LEU A 41 7.77 -14.10 4.42
N THR A 42 6.92 -13.23 4.99
CA THR A 42 6.26 -13.52 6.28
C THR A 42 4.74 -13.42 6.24
N GLY A 43 4.19 -12.75 5.22
CA GLY A 43 2.76 -12.46 5.14
C GLY A 43 2.03 -13.21 4.04
N THR A 44 0.71 -13.20 4.13
CA THR A 44 -0.21 -13.81 3.16
C THR A 44 -0.93 -12.76 2.31
N GLY A 45 -0.71 -11.46 2.56
CA GLY A 45 -1.32 -10.36 1.81
C GLY A 45 -0.83 -10.21 0.37
N THR A 46 0.30 -10.86 0.03
CA THR A 46 0.79 -11.01 -1.34
C THR A 46 1.07 -12.49 -1.63
N PHE A 47 0.82 -12.90 -2.87
CA PHE A 47 1.06 -14.29 -3.31
C PHE A 47 2.41 -14.46 -4.02
N GLU A 48 3.25 -13.42 -4.06
CA GLU A 48 4.65 -13.59 -4.45
C GLU A 48 5.37 -14.46 -3.41
N ILE A 49 6.27 -15.33 -3.89
CA ILE A 49 7.02 -16.29 -3.08
C ILE A 49 8.45 -15.79 -2.87
N ASP A 50 9.04 -15.24 -3.91
CA ASP A 50 10.39 -14.65 -3.88
C ASP A 50 10.29 -13.12 -3.86
N PRO A 51 11.03 -12.45 -2.96
CA PRO A 51 11.06 -10.99 -2.93
C PRO A 51 11.62 -10.40 -4.23
N PRO A 52 10.97 -9.38 -4.80
CA PRO A 52 11.52 -8.70 -5.97
C PRO A 52 12.77 -7.88 -5.60
N THR A 53 13.61 -7.68 -6.59
CA THR A 53 14.77 -6.80 -6.46
C THR A 53 14.37 -5.34 -6.40
N LEU A 54 15.28 -4.47 -5.92
CA LEU A 54 15.10 -3.01 -5.96
C LEU A 54 14.83 -2.51 -7.39
N ALA A 55 15.51 -3.06 -8.38
CA ALA A 55 15.34 -2.68 -9.79
C ALA A 55 13.92 -3.01 -10.29
N GLU A 56 13.40 -4.20 -9.95
CA GLU A 56 12.02 -4.60 -10.30
C GLU A 56 10.98 -3.72 -9.62
N MET A 57 11.14 -3.43 -8.32
CA MET A 57 10.23 -2.53 -7.61
C MET A 57 10.25 -1.11 -8.16
N THR A 58 11.43 -0.60 -8.54
CA THR A 58 11.58 0.70 -9.20
C THR A 58 10.89 0.72 -10.56
N ALA A 59 11.01 -0.34 -11.35
CA ALA A 59 10.32 -0.46 -12.63
C ALA A 59 8.79 -0.54 -12.46
N ARG A 60 8.29 -1.29 -11.48
CA ARG A 60 6.85 -1.36 -11.14
C ARG A 60 6.29 0.01 -10.76
N ARG A 61 7.02 0.78 -9.94
CA ARG A 61 6.64 2.16 -9.59
C ARG A 61 6.62 3.06 -10.82
N ALA A 62 7.64 3.01 -11.66
CA ALA A 62 7.71 3.80 -12.88
C ALA A 62 6.54 3.50 -13.83
N ASP A 63 6.13 2.24 -13.95
CA ASP A 63 4.95 1.81 -14.73
C ASP A 63 3.66 2.45 -14.20
N VAL A 64 3.44 2.44 -12.87
CA VAL A 64 2.27 3.05 -12.24
C VAL A 64 2.25 4.57 -12.49
N LEU A 65 3.37 5.25 -12.24
CA LEU A 65 3.49 6.70 -12.45
C LEU A 65 3.35 7.09 -13.93
N GLY A 66 3.89 6.28 -14.85
CA GLY A 66 3.76 6.46 -16.28
C GLY A 66 2.31 6.39 -16.79
N LYS A 67 1.44 5.74 -16.03
CA LYS A 67 -0.01 5.67 -16.28
C LYS A 67 -0.79 6.84 -15.67
N GLY A 68 -0.10 7.77 -15.01
CA GLY A 68 -0.73 8.90 -14.30
C GLY A 68 -1.44 8.49 -13.01
N LEU A 69 -1.13 7.32 -12.46
CA LEU A 69 -1.74 6.80 -11.24
C LEU A 69 -0.88 7.12 -10.00
N PRO A 70 -1.49 7.27 -8.82
CA PRO A 70 -0.77 7.63 -7.60
C PRO A 70 0.08 6.47 -7.06
N TYR A 71 1.24 6.83 -6.51
CA TYR A 71 2.12 5.97 -5.74
C TYR A 71 2.63 6.75 -4.52
N LEU A 72 2.12 6.42 -3.33
CA LEU A 72 2.25 7.21 -2.11
C LEU A 72 3.08 6.50 -1.06
N VAL A 73 3.68 7.28 -0.18
CA VAL A 73 4.28 6.81 1.07
C VAL A 73 3.69 7.56 2.25
N VAL A 74 3.63 6.91 3.41
CA VAL A 74 3.55 7.56 4.71
C VAL A 74 4.93 7.48 5.35
N ALA A 75 5.48 8.63 5.76
CA ALA A 75 6.82 8.74 6.28
C ALA A 75 6.86 9.64 7.53
N GLU A 76 7.77 9.32 8.45
CA GLU A 76 8.09 10.11 9.63
C GLU A 76 9.57 10.49 9.55
N GLY A 77 9.86 11.76 9.28
CA GLY A 77 11.23 12.18 8.96
C GLY A 77 11.75 11.46 7.71
N ALA A 78 12.84 10.73 7.83
CA ALA A 78 13.44 9.92 6.78
C ALA A 78 12.86 8.49 6.69
N ASP A 79 12.10 8.06 7.68
CA ASP A 79 11.61 6.68 7.78
C ASP A 79 10.30 6.50 7.02
N VAL A 80 10.29 5.61 6.04
CA VAL A 80 9.07 5.19 5.34
C VAL A 80 8.36 4.14 6.19
N LEU A 81 7.14 4.45 6.61
CA LEU A 81 6.30 3.62 7.49
C LEU A 81 5.30 2.75 6.73
N GLY A 82 5.10 3.04 5.46
CA GLY A 82 4.21 2.29 4.58
C GLY A 82 4.08 2.96 3.22
N TYR A 83 3.52 2.25 2.28
CA TYR A 83 3.26 2.76 0.94
C TYR A 83 1.96 2.19 0.37
N ALA A 84 1.37 2.90 -0.58
CA ALA A 84 0.18 2.47 -1.30
C ALA A 84 0.20 3.01 -2.72
N TYR A 85 -0.40 2.27 -3.63
CA TYR A 85 -0.58 2.66 -5.02
C TYR A 85 -1.83 2.00 -5.59
N CYS A 86 -2.26 2.43 -6.76
CA CYS A 86 -3.23 1.66 -7.54
C CYS A 86 -2.71 1.46 -8.96
N ASN A 87 -3.18 0.40 -9.61
CA ASN A 87 -2.89 0.13 -11.02
C ASN A 87 -4.18 -0.31 -11.73
N TRP A 88 -4.24 -0.16 -13.06
CA TRP A 88 -5.43 -0.58 -13.81
C TRP A 88 -5.75 -2.04 -13.55
N PHE A 89 -7.03 -2.32 -13.27
CA PHE A 89 -7.48 -3.64 -12.84
C PHE A 89 -7.24 -4.72 -13.90
N LYS A 90 -7.47 -4.43 -15.17
CA LYS A 90 -7.25 -5.34 -16.28
C LYS A 90 -6.80 -4.55 -17.53
N PRO A 91 -6.04 -5.18 -18.45
CA PRO A 91 -5.44 -4.46 -19.58
C PRO A 91 -6.43 -4.14 -20.72
N ARG A 92 -7.70 -4.48 -20.59
CA ARG A 92 -8.70 -4.22 -21.65
C ARG A 92 -9.31 -2.83 -21.53
N PRO A 93 -9.54 -2.08 -22.63
CA PRO A 93 -9.96 -0.67 -22.58
C PRO A 93 -11.23 -0.39 -21.79
N ALA A 94 -12.18 -1.35 -21.74
CA ALA A 94 -13.41 -1.17 -20.96
C ALA A 94 -13.17 -1.06 -19.45
N TYR A 95 -12.00 -1.50 -18.93
CA TYR A 95 -11.63 -1.37 -17.52
C TYR A 95 -10.88 -0.08 -17.20
N ARG A 96 -10.74 0.87 -18.15
CA ARG A 96 -9.92 2.09 -18.01
C ARG A 96 -10.32 3.05 -16.88
N PHE A 97 -11.41 2.77 -16.17
CA PHE A 97 -11.87 3.54 -15.01
C PHE A 97 -11.86 2.74 -13.70
N SER A 98 -11.38 1.50 -13.76
CA SER A 98 -11.27 0.61 -12.60
C SER A 98 -9.81 0.32 -12.30
N ALA A 99 -9.42 0.46 -11.03
CA ALA A 99 -8.07 0.17 -10.58
C ALA A 99 -8.09 -0.76 -9.38
N GLU A 100 -7.04 -1.56 -9.24
CA GLU A 100 -6.76 -2.36 -8.05
C GLU A 100 -5.81 -1.57 -7.16
N ASP A 101 -6.13 -1.47 -5.87
CA ASP A 101 -5.26 -0.87 -4.88
C ASP A 101 -4.32 -1.88 -4.24
N SER A 102 -3.21 -1.37 -3.75
CA SER A 102 -2.23 -2.12 -2.96
C SER A 102 -1.73 -1.24 -1.83
N ILE A 103 -1.72 -1.80 -0.61
CA ILE A 103 -1.25 -1.10 0.58
C ILE A 103 -0.44 -2.03 1.46
N TYR A 104 0.74 -1.56 1.88
CA TYR A 104 1.68 -2.30 2.71
C TYR A 104 2.26 -1.38 3.79
N MET A 105 2.15 -1.81 5.04
CA MET A 105 2.69 -1.08 6.18
C MET A 105 3.95 -1.77 6.70
N ALA A 106 4.93 -0.97 7.13
CA ALA A 106 6.07 -1.51 7.87
C ALA A 106 5.57 -2.16 9.18
N PRO A 107 6.18 -3.27 9.64
CA PRO A 107 5.72 -3.97 10.84
C PRO A 107 5.57 -3.07 12.08
N GLN A 108 6.52 -2.16 12.29
CA GLN A 108 6.53 -1.22 13.41
C GLN A 108 5.46 -0.12 13.32
N ALA A 109 4.82 0.04 12.16
CA ALA A 109 3.79 1.03 11.89
C ALA A 109 2.37 0.45 11.96
N ALA A 110 2.23 -0.87 12.14
CA ALA A 110 0.93 -1.53 12.23
C ALA A 110 0.12 -1.05 13.45
N GLY A 111 -1.20 -1.00 13.30
CA GLY A 111 -2.12 -0.66 14.40
C GLY A 111 -2.17 0.83 14.78
N LYS A 112 -1.41 1.71 14.14
CA LYS A 112 -1.37 3.16 14.44
C LYS A 112 -2.35 4.02 13.63
N GLY A 113 -3.26 3.40 12.88
CA GLY A 113 -4.22 4.12 12.03
C GLY A 113 -3.64 4.68 10.72
N LEU A 114 -2.32 4.58 10.51
CA LEU A 114 -1.65 5.15 9.35
C LEU A 114 -2.10 4.51 8.03
N GLY A 115 -2.38 3.21 8.01
CA GLY A 115 -2.88 2.52 6.83
C GLY A 115 -4.23 3.07 6.35
N ARG A 116 -5.13 3.41 7.29
CA ARG A 116 -6.42 4.04 6.96
C ARG A 116 -6.23 5.42 6.33
N ALA A 117 -5.35 6.24 6.90
CA ALA A 117 -5.07 7.57 6.37
C ALA A 117 -4.42 7.49 4.97
N LEU A 118 -3.48 6.55 4.80
CA LEU A 118 -2.80 6.32 3.52
C LEU A 118 -3.77 5.85 2.43
N LEU A 119 -4.68 4.93 2.76
CA LEU A 119 -5.71 4.45 1.82
C LEU A 119 -6.69 5.58 1.45
N ALA A 120 -7.12 6.39 2.41
CA ALA A 120 -8.00 7.52 2.14
C ALA A 120 -7.36 8.54 1.18
N GLU A 121 -6.08 8.85 1.35
CA GLU A 121 -5.35 9.74 0.44
C GLU A 121 -5.14 9.09 -0.94
N LEU A 122 -4.86 7.79 -0.98
CA LEU A 122 -4.80 7.05 -2.25
C LEU A 122 -6.12 7.15 -3.03
N MET A 123 -7.26 6.94 -2.36
CA MET A 123 -8.60 7.03 -2.95
C MET A 123 -8.85 8.42 -3.54
N ARG A 124 -8.50 9.49 -2.81
CA ARG A 124 -8.63 10.87 -3.26
C ARG A 124 -7.78 11.16 -4.51
N GLN A 125 -6.53 10.69 -4.54
CA GLN A 125 -5.65 10.88 -5.69
C GLN A 125 -6.05 10.01 -6.88
N ALA A 126 -6.52 8.78 -6.64
CA ALA A 126 -7.05 7.91 -7.69
C ALA A 126 -8.29 8.53 -8.36
N GLU A 127 -9.20 9.14 -7.58
CA GLU A 127 -10.33 9.91 -8.12
C GLU A 127 -9.85 11.06 -9.02
N THR A 128 -8.90 11.85 -8.56
CA THR A 128 -8.29 12.94 -9.36
C THR A 128 -7.65 12.39 -10.64
N ALA A 129 -7.05 11.20 -10.58
CA ALA A 129 -6.52 10.48 -11.74
C ALA A 129 -7.62 9.86 -12.62
N GLY A 130 -8.92 10.04 -12.31
CA GLY A 130 -10.07 9.62 -13.08
C GLY A 130 -10.49 8.16 -12.87
N VAL A 131 -9.99 7.51 -11.83
CA VAL A 131 -10.51 6.22 -11.38
C VAL A 131 -11.90 6.43 -10.82
N ARG A 132 -12.83 5.53 -11.15
CA ARG A 132 -14.23 5.56 -10.70
C ARG A 132 -14.55 4.41 -9.77
N LYS A 133 -13.75 3.34 -9.82
CA LYS A 133 -13.89 2.17 -8.96
C LYS A 133 -12.53 1.66 -8.54
N LEU A 134 -12.37 1.44 -7.24
CA LEU A 134 -11.23 0.71 -6.69
C LEU A 134 -11.66 -0.71 -6.30
N LEU A 135 -10.77 -1.65 -6.57
CA LEU A 135 -10.91 -3.04 -6.18
C LEU A 135 -9.76 -3.40 -5.25
N ALA A 136 -10.09 -4.10 -4.17
CA ALA A 136 -9.11 -4.69 -3.26
C ALA A 136 -9.09 -6.21 -3.48
N VAL A 137 -7.93 -6.75 -3.77
CA VAL A 137 -7.66 -8.18 -3.95
C VAL A 137 -6.80 -8.62 -2.76
N ILE A 138 -7.45 -9.06 -1.68
CA ILE A 138 -6.80 -9.28 -0.39
C ILE A 138 -6.45 -10.76 -0.25
N GLY A 139 -5.17 -11.05 -0.16
CA GLY A 139 -4.68 -12.39 0.11
C GLY A 139 -5.02 -12.82 1.54
N ASP A 140 -5.53 -14.04 1.65
CA ASP A 140 -5.97 -14.71 2.88
C ASP A 140 -7.24 -14.14 3.53
N SER A 141 -8.27 -14.96 3.65
CA SER A 141 -9.52 -14.60 4.36
C SER A 141 -9.30 -14.35 5.86
N GLY A 142 -8.15 -14.77 6.42
CA GLY A 142 -7.70 -14.47 7.77
C GLY A 142 -7.01 -13.10 7.92
N ASN A 143 -6.79 -12.35 6.84
CA ASN A 143 -6.13 -11.04 6.85
C ASN A 143 -7.08 -9.93 7.37
N ALA A 144 -7.43 -10.03 8.66
CA ALA A 144 -8.37 -9.12 9.31
C ALA A 144 -7.91 -7.65 9.26
N GLY A 145 -6.59 -7.41 9.27
CA GLY A 145 -6.01 -6.07 9.21
C GLY A 145 -6.34 -5.38 7.90
N SER A 146 -6.05 -6.01 6.76
CA SER A 146 -6.34 -5.45 5.44
C SER A 146 -7.85 -5.32 5.21
N ILE A 147 -8.62 -6.37 5.50
CA ILE A 147 -10.09 -6.35 5.38
C ILE A 147 -10.69 -5.20 6.21
N GLY A 148 -10.19 -5.00 7.44
CA GLY A 148 -10.64 -3.94 8.33
C GLY A 148 -10.34 -2.54 7.81
N VAL A 149 -9.13 -2.31 7.28
CA VAL A 149 -8.73 -1.03 6.68
C VAL A 149 -9.62 -0.69 5.50
N HIS A 150 -9.83 -1.62 4.57
CA HIS A 150 -10.69 -1.40 3.40
C HIS A 150 -12.15 -1.17 3.80
N ARG A 151 -12.69 -1.97 4.72
CA ARG A 151 -14.06 -1.79 5.22
C ARG A 151 -14.28 -0.40 5.82
N THR A 152 -13.33 0.08 6.65
CA THR A 152 -13.42 1.42 7.24
C THR A 152 -13.24 2.55 6.22
N ALA A 153 -12.62 2.29 5.09
CA ALA A 153 -12.50 3.22 3.97
C ALA A 153 -13.74 3.21 3.04
N GLY A 154 -14.73 2.36 3.31
CA GLY A 154 -15.99 2.30 2.55
C GLY A 154 -16.07 1.17 1.52
N PHE A 155 -15.06 0.32 1.43
CA PHE A 155 -15.12 -0.85 0.55
C PHE A 155 -16.19 -1.84 1.03
N GLN A 156 -16.94 -2.39 0.08
CA GLN A 156 -17.94 -3.39 0.32
C GLN A 156 -17.42 -4.78 -0.09
N PRO A 157 -17.81 -5.85 0.60
CA PRO A 157 -17.42 -7.20 0.21
C PRO A 157 -18.11 -7.59 -1.11
N VAL A 158 -17.34 -8.13 -2.04
CA VAL A 158 -17.80 -8.68 -3.33
C VAL A 158 -17.90 -10.19 -3.26
N GLY A 159 -16.91 -10.86 -2.68
CA GLY A 159 -16.88 -12.31 -2.57
C GLY A 159 -15.53 -12.85 -2.15
N ILE A 160 -15.45 -14.17 -2.06
CA ILE A 160 -14.23 -14.88 -1.69
C ILE A 160 -13.93 -15.96 -2.73
N LEU A 161 -12.75 -15.90 -3.34
CA LEU A 161 -12.22 -16.97 -4.17
C LEU A 161 -11.51 -17.96 -3.25
N LYS A 162 -12.10 -19.16 -3.10
CA LYS A 162 -11.55 -20.17 -2.20
C LYS A 162 -10.34 -20.86 -2.82
N SER A 163 -9.31 -21.10 -1.97
CA SER A 163 -8.15 -21.92 -2.32
C SER A 163 -7.47 -21.51 -3.64
N THR A 164 -7.26 -20.21 -3.82
CA THR A 164 -6.76 -19.62 -5.08
C THR A 164 -5.25 -19.58 -5.14
N GLY A 165 -4.56 -19.42 -4.00
CA GLY A 165 -3.11 -19.36 -3.91
C GLY A 165 -2.55 -20.46 -3.03
N TRP A 166 -1.31 -20.89 -3.32
CA TRP A 166 -0.56 -21.85 -2.50
C TRP A 166 0.68 -21.18 -1.93
N LYS A 167 0.73 -20.99 -0.60
CA LYS A 167 1.86 -20.35 0.06
C LYS A 167 2.00 -20.88 1.50
N PHE A 168 3.23 -20.97 1.98
CA PHE A 168 3.55 -21.50 3.31
C PHE A 168 2.91 -22.88 3.61
N GLY A 169 2.90 -23.78 2.60
CA GLY A 169 2.39 -25.13 2.74
C GLY A 169 0.87 -25.23 2.90
N ARG A 170 0.11 -24.20 2.54
CA ARG A 170 -1.37 -24.21 2.64
C ARG A 170 -2.03 -23.44 1.51
N TRP A 171 -3.29 -23.80 1.21
CA TRP A 171 -4.15 -23.06 0.33
C TRP A 171 -4.64 -21.78 1.00
N LEU A 172 -4.61 -20.68 0.26
CA LEU A 172 -5.07 -19.36 0.68
C LEU A 172 -6.24 -18.92 -0.18
N ASP A 173 -7.20 -18.27 0.47
CA ASP A 173 -8.30 -17.60 -0.20
C ASP A 173 -7.87 -16.22 -0.73
N VAL A 174 -8.67 -15.66 -1.64
CA VAL A 174 -8.64 -14.25 -2.00
C VAL A 174 -9.97 -13.62 -1.63
N VAL A 175 -9.94 -12.58 -0.80
CA VAL A 175 -11.11 -11.75 -0.50
C VAL A 175 -11.17 -10.61 -1.49
N LEU A 176 -12.30 -10.46 -2.16
CA LEU A 176 -12.57 -9.36 -3.08
C LEU A 176 -13.45 -8.33 -2.41
N MET A 177 -13.03 -7.09 -2.45
CA MET A 177 -13.83 -5.94 -2.01
C MET A 177 -13.77 -4.85 -3.09
N ASP A 178 -14.76 -3.97 -3.14
CA ASP A 178 -14.75 -2.83 -4.04
C ASP A 178 -15.31 -1.56 -3.40
N CYS A 179 -14.95 -0.43 -3.98
CA CYS A 179 -15.46 0.89 -3.60
C CYS A 179 -15.63 1.76 -4.85
N ALA A 180 -16.82 2.31 -5.02
CA ALA A 180 -17.04 3.41 -5.97
C ALA A 180 -16.43 4.69 -5.38
N ILE A 181 -15.68 5.45 -6.19
CA ILE A 181 -15.07 6.72 -5.79
C ILE A 181 -15.51 7.84 -6.72
N GLY A 182 -15.55 9.07 -6.20
CA GLY A 182 -16.08 10.21 -6.93
C GLY A 182 -17.53 9.97 -7.34
N MET A 183 -17.81 10.20 -8.63
CA MET A 183 -19.14 9.97 -9.20
C MET A 183 -19.47 8.48 -9.40
N GLY A 184 -18.52 7.58 -9.21
CA GLY A 184 -18.72 6.13 -9.39
C GLY A 184 -19.38 5.81 -10.75
N ASP A 185 -20.47 5.08 -10.71
CA ASP A 185 -21.30 4.72 -11.88
C ASP A 185 -22.56 5.62 -12.07
N SER A 186 -22.70 6.68 -11.26
CA SER A 186 -23.85 7.60 -11.31
C SER A 186 -23.85 8.51 -12.55
N SER A 187 -22.75 8.59 -13.29
CA SER A 187 -22.63 9.36 -14.54
C SER A 187 -21.66 8.69 -15.49
N ALA A 188 -21.84 8.94 -16.81
CA ALA A 188 -20.83 8.53 -17.78
C ALA A 188 -19.47 9.15 -17.45
N PRO A 189 -18.37 8.39 -17.51
CA PRO A 189 -17.03 8.95 -17.37
C PRO A 189 -16.71 9.85 -18.56
N ALA A 190 -15.91 10.90 -18.33
CA ALA A 190 -15.39 11.69 -19.42
C ALA A 190 -14.46 10.83 -20.29
N ASP A 191 -14.58 10.97 -21.61
CA ASP A 191 -13.65 10.32 -22.53
C ASP A 191 -12.23 10.86 -22.32
N ARG A 192 -11.24 9.95 -22.30
CA ARG A 192 -9.82 10.27 -22.17
C ARG A 192 -9.09 9.95 -23.47
#